data_8b699a18ea0459b9632452355b80cfe8
#
_entry.id   8b699a18ea0459b9632452355b80cfe8
#
_cell.length_a   1.000
_cell.length_b   1.000
_cell.length_c   1.000
_cell.angle_alpha   90.00
_cell.angle_beta   90.00
_cell.angle_gamma   90.00
#
_symmetry.space_group_name_H-M   'P 1'
#
loop_
_entity.id
_entity.type
_entity.pdbx_description
1 polymer ?
#
loop_
_entity_poly.entity_id
_entity_poly.type
_entity_poly.pdbx_seq_one_letter_code
_entity_poly.pdbx_strand_id
1 'polypeptide(L)' 'MTTVREIVEKHVQAALSEAEAAKFPRDSVARVLFDEVIKLYRQDREPDDIASELMAAAENMDAGDGIAFMRP' A
#
# COMPACT_ATOMS: atom_id res chain seq x y z
N MET A 1 -9.92 -16.85 12.54
CA MET A 1 -10.65 -15.59 12.32
C MET A 1 -9.91 -14.75 11.28
N THR A 2 -10.63 -14.21 10.33
CA THR A 2 -10.01 -13.45 9.25
C THR A 2 -9.68 -12.03 9.70
N THR A 3 -8.47 -11.58 9.44
CA THR A 3 -8.06 -10.22 9.77
C THR A 3 -8.09 -9.35 8.52
N VAL A 4 -8.09 -8.03 8.75
CA VAL A 4 -8.01 -7.07 7.65
C VAL A 4 -6.77 -7.34 6.81
N ARG A 5 -5.64 -7.62 7.48
CA ARG A 5 -4.39 -7.90 6.78
C ARG A 5 -4.55 -9.10 5.84
N GLU A 6 -5.18 -10.17 6.33
CA GLU A 6 -5.37 -11.35 5.50
C GLU A 6 -6.23 -11.07 4.28
N ILE A 7 -7.30 -10.29 4.47
CA ILE A 7 -8.17 -9.92 3.36
C ILE A 7 -7.40 -9.14 2.32
N VAL A 8 -6.68 -8.11 2.74
CA VAL A 8 -5.96 -7.24 1.81
C VAL A 8 -4.84 -8.01 1.11
N GLU A 9 -4.07 -8.78 1.87
CA GLU A 9 -2.96 -9.53 1.28
C GLU A 9 -3.45 -10.51 0.22
N LYS A 10 -4.57 -11.17 0.50
CA LYS A 10 -5.14 -12.10 -0.46
C LYS A 10 -5.43 -11.43 -1.79
N HIS A 11 -6.06 -10.27 -1.74
CA HIS A 11 -6.44 -9.58 -2.97
C HIS A 11 -5.25 -8.92 -3.66
N VAL A 12 -4.28 -8.46 -2.89
CA VAL A 12 -3.05 -7.92 -3.47
C VAL A 12 -2.30 -9.03 -4.21
N GLN A 13 -2.19 -10.20 -3.60
CA GLN A 13 -1.52 -11.32 -4.26
C GLN A 13 -2.24 -11.73 -5.53
N ALA A 14 -3.57 -11.74 -5.51
CA ALA A 14 -4.34 -12.05 -6.69
C ALA A 14 -4.08 -11.03 -7.80
N ALA A 15 -4.03 -9.74 -7.44
CA ALA A 15 -3.76 -8.69 -8.41
C ALA A 15 -2.38 -8.85 -9.03
N LEU A 16 -1.39 -9.17 -8.19
CA LEU A 16 -0.03 -9.37 -8.69
C LEU A 16 0.04 -10.57 -9.65
N SER A 17 -0.65 -11.64 -9.31
CA SER A 17 -0.67 -12.83 -10.17
C SER A 17 -1.32 -12.53 -11.51
N GLU A 18 -2.44 -11.82 -11.50
CA GLU A 18 -3.12 -11.48 -12.74
C GLU A 18 -2.29 -10.55 -13.60
N ALA A 19 -1.65 -9.57 -12.97
CA ALA A 19 -0.81 -8.63 -13.71
C ALA A 19 0.38 -9.35 -14.33
N GLU A 20 0.97 -10.28 -13.60
CA GLU A 20 2.09 -11.06 -14.10
C GLU A 20 1.67 -11.89 -15.31
N ALA A 21 0.51 -12.51 -15.23
CA ALA A 21 -0.03 -13.29 -16.35
C ALA A 21 -0.26 -12.42 -17.57
N ALA A 22 -0.64 -11.16 -17.35
CA ALA A 22 -0.85 -10.20 -18.43
C ALA A 22 0.43 -9.47 -18.84
N LYS A 23 1.55 -9.82 -18.20
CA LYS A 23 2.88 -9.28 -18.52
C LYS A 23 3.08 -7.84 -18.11
N PHE A 24 2.41 -7.42 -17.06
CA PHE A 24 2.64 -6.12 -16.46
C PHE A 24 3.65 -6.23 -15.33
N PRO A 25 4.53 -5.24 -15.16
CA PRO A 25 5.50 -5.27 -14.07
C PRO A 25 4.84 -5.00 -12.72
N ARG A 26 5.48 -5.49 -11.67
CA ARG A 26 4.98 -5.28 -10.31
C ARG A 26 4.90 -3.81 -9.94
N ASP A 27 5.81 -3.01 -10.48
CA ASP A 27 5.81 -1.58 -10.20
C ASP A 27 4.51 -0.91 -10.65
N SER A 28 3.96 -1.35 -11.78
CA SER A 28 2.69 -0.81 -12.25
C SER A 28 1.56 -1.14 -11.27
N VAL A 29 1.58 -2.34 -10.73
CA VAL A 29 0.58 -2.72 -9.73
C VAL A 29 0.72 -1.85 -8.49
N ALA A 30 1.96 -1.64 -8.06
CA ALA A 30 2.23 -0.83 -6.87
C ALA A 30 1.70 0.59 -7.05
N ARG A 31 1.90 1.16 -8.22
CA ARG A 31 1.44 2.53 -8.49
C ARG A 31 -0.07 2.63 -8.44
N VAL A 32 -0.77 1.65 -8.99
CA VAL A 32 -2.23 1.67 -8.95
C VAL A 32 -2.72 1.47 -7.52
N LEU A 33 -2.07 0.58 -6.77
CA LEU A 33 -2.41 0.40 -5.36
C LEU A 33 -2.22 1.69 -4.58
N PHE A 34 -1.14 2.41 -4.87
CA PHE A 34 -0.88 3.68 -4.21
C PHE A 34 -2.02 4.67 -4.47
N ASP A 35 -2.48 4.74 -5.72
CA ASP A 35 -3.61 5.60 -6.07
C ASP A 35 -4.86 5.20 -5.30
N GLU A 36 -5.08 3.91 -5.16
CA GLU A 36 -6.26 3.43 -4.43
C GLU A 36 -6.17 3.79 -2.95
N VAL A 37 -4.97 3.73 -2.38
CA VAL A 37 -4.78 4.14 -0.99
C VAL A 37 -5.17 5.60 -0.82
N ILE A 38 -4.70 6.45 -1.72
CA ILE A 38 -5.02 7.88 -1.64
C ILE A 38 -6.53 8.09 -1.76
N LYS A 39 -7.18 7.41 -2.68
CA LYS A 39 -8.63 7.54 -2.83
C LYS A 39 -9.36 7.15 -1.56
N LEU A 40 -8.95 6.07 -0.93
CA LEU A 40 -9.59 5.62 0.30
C LEU A 40 -9.40 6.64 1.42
N TYR A 41 -8.20 7.16 1.56
CA TYR A 41 -7.93 8.15 2.60
C TYR A 41 -8.74 9.42 2.40
N ARG A 42 -8.91 9.82 1.14
CA ARG A 42 -9.63 11.06 0.85
C ARG A 42 -11.12 10.99 1.19
N GLN A 43 -11.64 9.81 1.39
CA GLN A 43 -13.04 9.66 1.80
C GLN A 43 -13.26 10.15 3.23
N ASP A 44 -12.26 10.00 4.08
CA ASP A 44 -12.41 10.27 5.51
C ASP A 44 -11.39 11.25 6.08
N ARG A 45 -10.40 11.64 5.31
CA ARG A 45 -9.29 12.43 5.82
C ARG A 45 -9.05 13.67 4.99
N GLU A 46 -8.54 14.70 5.65
CA GLU A 46 -8.12 15.91 4.98
C GLU A 46 -6.77 15.69 4.29
N PRO A 47 -6.49 16.45 3.21
CA PRO A 47 -5.21 16.30 2.49
C PRO A 47 -3.98 16.42 3.38
N ASP A 48 -4.02 17.30 4.37
CA ASP A 48 -2.88 17.47 5.28
C ASP A 48 -2.63 16.22 6.09
N ASP A 49 -3.68 15.54 6.52
CA ASP A 49 -3.54 14.31 7.28
C ASP A 49 -2.94 13.21 6.41
N ILE A 50 -3.37 13.15 5.16
CA ILE A 50 -2.85 12.16 4.22
C ILE A 50 -1.37 12.41 3.98
N ALA A 51 -0.99 13.66 3.76
CA ALA A 51 0.39 14.01 3.53
C ALA A 51 1.26 13.62 4.72
N SER A 52 0.77 13.88 5.94
CA SER A 52 1.50 13.54 7.15
C SER A 52 1.73 12.04 7.25
N GLU A 53 0.72 11.25 6.92
CA GLU A 53 0.83 9.80 6.97
C GLU A 53 1.87 9.30 5.98
N LEU A 54 1.85 9.84 4.77
CA LEU A 54 2.80 9.43 3.74
C LEU A 54 4.23 9.83 4.10
N MET A 55 4.40 11.01 4.67
CA MET A 55 5.73 11.45 5.10
C MET A 55 6.25 10.58 6.23
N ALA A 56 5.38 10.21 7.16
CA ALA A 56 5.79 9.33 8.24
C ALA A 56 6.25 7.98 7.70
N ALA A 57 5.55 7.45 6.71
CA ALA A 57 5.95 6.18 6.09
C ALA A 57 7.30 6.31 5.40
N ALA A 58 7.51 7.43 4.69
CA ALA A 58 8.77 7.67 4.00
C ALA A 58 9.92 7.78 4.99
N GLU A 59 9.70 8.47 6.09
CA GLU A 59 10.73 8.63 7.12
C GLU A 59 11.09 7.30 7.76
N ASN A 60 10.11 6.45 7.97
CA ASN A 60 10.35 5.14 8.54
C ASN A 60 11.18 4.27 7.62
N MET A 61 11.01 4.43 6.32
CA MET A 61 11.84 3.70 5.36
C MET A 61 13.30 4.11 5.47
N ASP A 62 13.53 5.39 5.69
CA ASP A 62 14.89 5.92 5.77
C ASP A 62 15.57 5.55 7.06
N ALA A 63 14.84 5.04 8.02
CA ALA A 63 15.41 4.70 9.31
C ALA A 63 16.28 3.43 9.26
N GLY A 64 16.71 3.02 8.09
CA GLY A 64 17.61 1.89 7.94
C GLY A 64 16.94 0.55 8.09
N ASP A 65 15.96 0.51 8.92
CA ASP A 65 15.12 -0.66 9.09
C ASP A 65 13.73 -0.26 8.64
N GLY A 66 13.68 0.24 7.42
CA GLY A 66 12.49 0.84 6.87
C GLY A 66 11.26 -0.06 6.86
N ILE A 67 11.49 -1.34 6.87
CA ILE A 67 10.38 -2.28 6.89
C ILE A 67 9.75 -2.38 8.27
N ALA A 68 10.29 -1.72 9.27
CA ALA A 68 9.76 -1.80 10.62
C ALA A 68 8.30 -1.39 10.69
N PHE A 69 7.90 -0.40 9.92
CA PHE A 69 6.52 0.04 9.94
C PHE A 69 5.58 -0.96 9.27
N MET A 70 6.12 -1.88 8.51
CA MET A 70 5.33 -2.90 7.83
C MET A 70 5.21 -4.18 8.66
N ARG A 71 5.93 -4.25 9.72
CA ARG A 71 5.86 -5.42 10.59
C ARG A 71 4.55 -5.42 11.35
N PRO A 72 3.96 -6.57 11.51
CA PRO A 72 2.74 -6.67 12.30
C PRO A 72 2.97 -6.35 13.76
#